data_1e54a841a57821977b1645fb73a7e1a0
#
_entry.id   1e54a841a57821977b1645fb73a7e1a0
#
_cell.length_a   1.000
_cell.length_b   1.000
_cell.length_c   1.000
_cell.angle_alpha   90.00
_cell.angle_beta   90.00
_cell.angle_gamma   90.00
#
_symmetry.space_group_name_H-M   'P 1'
#
loop_
_entity.id
_entity.type
_entity.pdbx_description
1 polymer ?
#
loop_
_entity_poly.entity_id
_entity_poly.type
_entity_poly.pdbx_seq_one_letter_code
_entity_poly.pdbx_strand_id
1 'polypeptide(L)'
;MSTYVITGGTTGIGAATRKLLLSQGHEVFNIDFKGGDYLADLSAPQGRQGAIDEVFRRYPDGIDVLICNAGVGPTAPPQMIFALNFFASVKIAEALRPLLKKKKGNCVVT
;
A
#
# COMPACT_ATOMS: atom_id res chain seq x y z
N MET A 1 12.33 -4.02 -14.73
CA MET A 1 11.23 -3.24 -14.12
C MET A 1 10.46 -4.11 -13.15
N SER A 2 10.20 -3.59 -11.97
CA SER A 2 9.39 -4.29 -10.96
C SER A 2 8.10 -3.54 -10.71
N THR A 3 7.11 -4.26 -10.18
CA THR A 3 5.80 -3.70 -9.81
C THR A 3 5.74 -3.52 -8.31
N TYR A 4 5.53 -2.30 -7.88
CA TYR A 4 5.41 -1.90 -6.48
C TYR A 4 3.98 -1.47 -6.19
N VAL A 5 3.45 -1.93 -5.07
CA VAL A 5 2.21 -1.38 -4.50
C VAL A 5 2.61 -0.68 -3.21
N ILE A 6 2.26 0.59 -3.10
CA ILE A 6 2.56 1.41 -1.91
C ILE A 6 1.28 1.98 -1.34
N THR A 7 1.17 1.98 -0.02
CA THR A 7 0.12 2.72 0.66
C THR A 7 0.70 4.02 1.22
N GLY A 8 -0.04 5.12 1.09
CA GLY A 8 0.41 6.42 1.59
C GLY A 8 1.52 7.05 0.76
N GLY A 9 1.51 6.85 -0.55
CA GLY A 9 2.56 7.34 -1.45
C GLY A 9 2.36 8.77 -1.97
N THR A 10 1.40 9.52 -1.44
CA THR A 10 1.08 10.86 -1.94
C THR A 10 1.87 11.96 -1.24
N THR A 11 2.24 11.75 0.02
CA THR A 11 2.94 12.76 0.83
C THR A 11 4.12 12.14 1.58
N GLY A 12 5.02 13.00 2.07
CA GLY A 12 6.10 12.62 2.98
C GLY A 12 7.05 11.57 2.42
N ILE A 13 7.41 10.62 3.26
CA ILE A 13 8.36 9.53 2.92
C ILE A 13 7.82 8.69 1.77
N GLY A 14 6.52 8.41 1.77
CA GLY A 14 5.89 7.64 0.70
C GLY A 14 6.00 8.32 -0.66
N ALA A 15 5.80 9.63 -0.72
CA ALA A 15 5.93 10.41 -1.97
C ALA A 15 7.37 10.39 -2.49
N ALA A 16 8.34 10.54 -1.60
CA ALA A 16 9.76 10.48 -1.96
C ALA A 16 10.14 9.10 -2.49
N THR A 17 9.67 8.05 -1.84
CA THR A 17 9.89 6.66 -2.26
C THR A 17 9.28 6.41 -3.63
N ARG A 18 8.03 6.82 -3.82
CA ARG A 18 7.33 6.67 -5.10
C ARG A 18 8.08 7.38 -6.23
N LYS A 19 8.50 8.62 -6.00
CA LYS A 19 9.25 9.39 -6.99
C LYS A 19 10.55 8.70 -7.39
N LEU A 20 11.30 8.19 -6.42
CA LEU A 20 12.54 7.49 -6.67
C LEU A 20 12.30 6.22 -7.50
N LEU A 21 11.32 5.42 -7.13
CA LEU A 21 11.01 4.17 -7.86
C LEU A 21 10.59 4.45 -9.29
N LEU A 22 9.75 5.45 -9.51
CA LEU A 22 9.35 5.86 -10.85
C LEU A 22 10.55 6.33 -11.68
N SER A 23 11.47 7.07 -11.07
CA SER A 23 12.69 7.53 -11.77
C SER A 23 13.60 6.38 -12.17
N GLN A 24 13.51 5.25 -11.49
CA GLN A 24 14.27 4.04 -11.80
C GLN A 24 13.56 3.12 -12.80
N GLY A 25 12.42 3.54 -13.33
CA GLY A 25 11.69 2.79 -14.35
C GLY A 25 10.75 1.72 -13.82
N HIS A 26 10.45 1.74 -12.51
CA HIS A 26 9.50 0.78 -11.92
C HIS A 26 8.06 1.27 -12.06
N GLU A 27 7.13 0.32 -12.05
CA GLU A 27 5.71 0.65 -11.94
C GLU A 27 5.35 0.76 -10.47
N VAL A 28 4.62 1.81 -10.10
CA VAL A 28 4.20 2.05 -8.72
C VAL A 28 2.70 2.32 -8.68
N PHE A 29 1.97 1.47 -7.97
CA PHE A 29 0.54 1.64 -7.74
C PHE A 29 0.34 2.19 -6.33
N ASN A 30 -0.11 3.43 -6.23
CA ASN A 30 -0.26 4.15 -4.97
C ASN A 30 -1.70 4.13 -4.48
N ILE A 31 -1.92 3.56 -3.30
CA ILE A 31 -3.21 3.55 -2.61
C ILE A 31 -3.15 4.60 -1.50
N ASP A 32 -4.01 5.60 -1.58
CA ASP A 32 -4.07 6.65 -0.57
C ASP A 32 -5.51 7.15 -0.45
N PHE A 33 -5.82 7.89 0.61
CA PHE A 33 -7.15 8.48 0.74
C PHE A 33 -7.29 9.77 -0.06
N LYS A 34 -6.17 10.40 -0.45
CA LYS A 34 -6.12 11.57 -1.34
C LYS A 34 -4.98 11.42 -2.34
N GLY A 35 -5.24 11.79 -3.59
CA GLY A 35 -4.20 11.91 -4.60
C GLY A 35 -3.52 10.61 -5.02
N GLY A 36 -4.03 9.46 -4.63
CA GLY A 36 -3.50 8.18 -5.03
C GLY A 36 -4.01 7.72 -6.39
N ASP A 37 -3.42 6.66 -6.91
CA ASP A 37 -3.91 5.98 -8.11
C ASP A 37 -5.25 5.29 -7.82
N TYR A 38 -5.43 4.87 -6.58
CA TYR A 38 -6.70 4.35 -6.07
C TYR A 38 -6.98 5.03 -4.73
N LEU A 39 -8.18 5.59 -4.60
CA LEU A 39 -8.58 6.31 -3.39
C LEU A 39 -9.28 5.34 -2.44
N ALA A 40 -8.74 5.19 -1.24
CA ALA A 40 -9.33 4.34 -0.21
C ALA A 40 -8.98 4.84 1.17
N ASP A 41 -9.95 4.75 2.08
CA ASP A 41 -9.71 4.93 3.51
C ASP A 41 -9.28 3.58 4.11
N LEU A 42 -7.99 3.41 4.30
CA LEU A 42 -7.43 2.14 4.79
C LEU A 42 -7.65 1.92 6.28
N SER A 43 -8.14 2.90 7.02
CA SER A 43 -8.55 2.73 8.41
C SER A 43 -9.87 1.96 8.54
N ALA A 44 -10.64 1.88 7.46
CA ALA A 44 -11.94 1.19 7.43
C ALA A 44 -11.83 -0.16 6.71
N PRO A 45 -12.51 -1.21 7.20
CA PRO A 45 -12.49 -2.53 6.55
C PRO A 45 -12.93 -2.50 5.10
N GLN A 46 -13.96 -1.70 4.77
CA GLN A 46 -14.47 -1.58 3.40
C GLN A 46 -13.44 -0.94 2.47
N GLY A 47 -12.74 0.09 2.96
CA GLY A 47 -11.68 0.74 2.18
C GLY A 47 -10.52 -0.21 1.91
N ARG A 48 -10.11 -0.98 2.91
CA ARG A 48 -9.08 -1.99 2.75
C ARG A 48 -9.48 -3.06 1.73
N GLN A 49 -10.71 -3.57 1.82
CA GLN A 49 -11.18 -4.60 0.91
C GLN A 49 -11.25 -4.10 -0.53
N GLY A 50 -11.75 -2.89 -0.75
CA GLY A 50 -11.77 -2.28 -2.07
C GLY A 50 -10.38 -2.13 -2.67
N ALA A 51 -9.41 -1.70 -1.87
CA ALA A 51 -8.02 -1.57 -2.31
C ALA A 51 -7.42 -2.94 -2.67
N ILE A 52 -7.65 -3.94 -1.83
CA ILE A 52 -7.18 -5.31 -2.06
C ILE A 52 -7.75 -5.85 -3.38
N ASP A 53 -9.06 -5.71 -3.58
CA ASP A 53 -9.73 -6.17 -4.79
C ASP A 53 -9.15 -5.50 -6.04
N GLU A 54 -8.86 -4.20 -5.95
CA GLU A 54 -8.28 -3.47 -7.08
C GLU A 54 -6.88 -3.97 -7.43
N VAL A 55 -6.05 -4.28 -6.43
CA VAL A 55 -4.71 -4.83 -6.68
C VAL A 55 -4.80 -6.19 -7.39
N PHE A 56 -5.70 -7.07 -6.93
CA PHE A 56 -5.91 -8.36 -7.60
C PHE A 56 -6.40 -8.20 -9.03
N ARG A 57 -7.27 -7.20 -9.26
CA ARG A 57 -7.78 -6.91 -10.60
C ARG A 57 -6.69 -6.42 -11.54
N ARG A 58 -5.81 -5.53 -11.05
CA ARG A 58 -4.76 -4.92 -11.87
C ARG A 58 -3.56 -5.84 -12.08
N TYR A 59 -3.22 -6.65 -11.08
CA TYR A 59 -2.00 -7.46 -11.08
C TYR A 59 -2.27 -8.93 -10.79
N PRO A 60 -3.10 -9.59 -11.61
CA PRO A 60 -3.46 -10.99 -11.36
C PRO A 60 -2.25 -11.93 -11.44
N ASP A 61 -1.17 -11.51 -12.11
CA ASP A 61 0.05 -12.31 -12.24
C ASP A 61 1.08 -12.05 -11.15
N GLY A 62 0.76 -11.15 -10.23
CA GLY A 62 1.60 -10.90 -9.05
C GLY A 62 2.20 -9.51 -8.99
N ILE A 63 2.75 -9.20 -7.83
CA ILE A 63 3.47 -7.95 -7.54
C ILE A 63 4.83 -8.30 -6.95
N ASP A 64 5.82 -7.43 -7.17
CA ASP A 64 7.18 -7.66 -6.68
C ASP A 64 7.38 -7.16 -5.26
N VAL A 65 6.83 -6.00 -4.92
CA VAL A 65 7.01 -5.40 -3.60
C VAL A 65 5.72 -4.73 -3.13
N LEU A 66 5.38 -4.96 -1.87
CA LEU A 66 4.35 -4.21 -1.16
C LEU A 66 5.02 -3.34 -0.10
N ILE A 67 4.75 -2.03 -0.14
CA ILE A 67 5.26 -1.08 0.86
C ILE A 67 4.07 -0.54 1.66
N CYS A 68 3.95 -0.98 2.90
CA CYS A 68 2.93 -0.51 3.83
C CYS A 68 3.45 0.72 4.55
N ASN A 69 3.18 1.89 3.98
CA ASN A 69 3.68 3.17 4.48
C ASN A 69 2.56 4.08 5.03
N ALA A 70 1.31 3.84 4.69
CA ALA A 70 0.21 4.66 5.18
C ALA A 70 0.15 4.63 6.71
N GLY A 71 0.04 5.80 7.32
CA GLY A 71 -0.01 5.93 8.75
C GLY A 71 -0.39 7.34 9.17
N VAL A 72 -0.67 7.51 10.46
CA VAL A 72 -0.97 8.80 11.07
C VAL A 72 -0.06 9.04 12.27
N GLY A 73 0.15 10.31 12.59
CA GLY A 73 1.03 10.70 13.68
C GLY A 73 0.39 10.53 15.07
N PRO A 74 1.19 10.80 16.14
CA PRO A 74 0.77 10.52 17.51
C PRO A 74 -0.37 11.43 18.01
N THR A 75 -0.68 12.49 17.29
CA THR A 75 -1.79 13.40 17.64
C THR A 75 -3.16 12.88 17.15
N ALA A 76 -3.18 11.85 16.32
CA ALA A 76 -4.43 11.25 15.87
C ALA A 76 -5.09 10.45 17.01
N PRO A 77 -6.43 10.20 16.93
CA PRO A 77 -7.10 9.36 17.92
C PRO A 77 -6.48 7.96 17.97
N PRO A 78 -6.39 7.33 19.18
CA PRO A 78 -5.78 6.00 19.29
C PRO A 78 -6.38 4.95 18.36
N GLN A 79 -7.70 4.95 18.16
CA GLN A 79 -8.35 4.01 17.26
C GLN A 79 -7.85 4.15 15.82
N MET A 80 -7.62 5.39 15.38
CA MET A 80 -7.10 5.67 14.04
C MET A 80 -5.65 5.21 13.92
N ILE A 81 -4.84 5.40 14.95
CA ILE A 81 -3.43 4.96 14.96
C ILE A 81 -3.39 3.44 14.79
N PHE A 82 -4.15 2.68 15.59
CA PHE A 82 -4.17 1.23 15.47
C PHE A 82 -4.75 0.77 14.14
N ALA A 83 -5.87 1.39 13.71
CA ALA A 83 -6.53 0.99 12.48
C ALA A 83 -5.65 1.20 11.26
N LEU A 84 -4.94 2.31 11.19
CA LEU A 84 -4.13 2.64 10.01
C LEU A 84 -2.70 2.13 10.11
N ASN A 85 -2.01 2.37 11.24
CA ASN A 85 -0.59 2.04 11.34
C ASN A 85 -0.33 0.55 11.57
N PHE A 86 -1.29 -0.18 12.14
CA PHE A 86 -1.12 -1.60 12.43
C PHE A 86 -2.06 -2.49 11.63
N PHE A 87 -3.37 -2.37 11.86
CA PHE A 87 -4.34 -3.30 11.27
C PHE A 87 -4.37 -3.22 9.75
N ALA A 88 -4.28 -2.02 9.17
CA ALA A 88 -4.26 -1.87 7.72
C ALA A 88 -3.06 -2.57 7.11
N SER A 89 -1.86 -2.38 7.69
CA SER A 89 -0.64 -3.04 7.19
C SER A 89 -0.75 -4.55 7.26
N VAL A 90 -1.19 -5.10 8.40
CA VAL A 90 -1.34 -6.55 8.60
C VAL A 90 -2.35 -7.13 7.62
N LYS A 91 -3.53 -6.53 7.52
CA LYS A 91 -4.61 -7.06 6.68
C LYS A 91 -4.29 -7.00 5.20
N ILE A 92 -3.66 -5.92 4.76
CA ILE A 92 -3.26 -5.76 3.36
C ILE A 92 -2.14 -6.75 3.04
N ALA A 93 -1.13 -6.86 3.90
CA ALA A 93 -0.02 -7.80 3.69
C ALA A 93 -0.51 -9.25 3.62
N GLU A 94 -1.39 -9.66 4.53
CA GLU A 94 -1.99 -11.00 4.50
C GLU A 94 -2.76 -11.25 3.22
N ALA A 95 -3.60 -10.29 2.81
CA ALA A 95 -4.46 -10.44 1.64
C ALA A 95 -3.67 -10.47 0.33
N LEU A 96 -2.59 -9.69 0.24
CA LEU A 96 -1.77 -9.62 -0.98
C LEU A 96 -0.64 -10.63 -1.02
N ARG A 97 -0.48 -11.43 0.03
CA ARG A 97 0.54 -12.48 0.07
C ARG A 97 0.54 -13.40 -1.15
N PRO A 98 -0.63 -13.89 -1.66
CA PRO A 98 -0.63 -14.72 -2.86
C PRO A 98 0.00 -14.05 -4.08
N LEU A 99 -0.22 -12.74 -4.25
CA LEU A 99 0.37 -12.00 -5.37
C LEU A 99 1.88 -11.80 -5.20
N LEU A 100 2.34 -11.59 -3.98
CA LEU A 100 3.77 -11.51 -3.67
C LEU A 100 4.45 -12.86 -3.91
N LYS A 101 3.82 -13.96 -3.54
CA LYS A 101 4.37 -15.30 -3.75
C LYS A 101 4.57 -15.61 -5.22
N LYS A 102 3.70 -15.14 -6.11
CA LYS A 102 3.83 -15.37 -7.55
C LYS A 102 5.12 -14.80 -8.13
N LYS A 103 5.63 -13.71 -7.56
CA LYS A 103 6.85 -13.03 -8.01
C LYS A 103 8.03 -13.24 -7.06
N LYS A 104 7.87 -14.07 -6.02
CA LYS A 104 8.88 -14.21 -4.95
C LYS A 104 9.23 -12.86 -4.36
N GLY A 105 8.21 -12.04 -4.15
CA GLY A 105 8.35 -10.64 -3.76
C GLY A 105 8.53 -10.42 -2.27
N ASN A 106 8.65 -9.16 -1.89
CA ASN A 106 8.90 -8.72 -0.53
C ASN A 106 7.83 -7.76 -0.04
N CYS A 107 7.62 -7.75 1.27
CA CYS A 107 6.77 -6.78 1.94
C CYS A 107 7.62 -5.95 2.91
N VAL A 108 7.47 -4.63 2.81
CA VAL A 108 8.16 -3.68 3.68
C VAL A 108 7.11 -2.89 4.45
N VAL A 109 7.31 -2.77 5.76
CA VAL A 109 6.43 -1.98 6.64
C VAL A 109 7.26 -0.87 7.26
N THR A 110 6.79 0.37 7.14
CA THR A 110 7.47 1.53 7.73
C THR A 110 6.79 2.02 8.99
#